data_d9478348bcdac137aceb760d102d6ad7
#
_entry.id   d9478348bcdac137aceb760d102d6ad7
#
_cell.length_a   1.000
_cell.length_b   1.000
_cell.length_c   1.000
_cell.angle_alpha   90.00
_cell.angle_beta   90.00
_cell.angle_gamma   90.00
#
_symmetry.space_group_name_H-M   'P 1'
#
loop_
_entity.id
_entity.type
_entity.pdbx_description
1 polymer ?
#
loop_
_entity_poly.entity_id
_entity_poly.type
_entity_poly.pdbx_seq_one_letter_code
_entity_poly.pdbx_strand_id
1 'polypeptide(L)'
;MNKKFIFLLFTILMTISLISCREITDEPSEPVVFNPTPAAKEMVMAGAAPVVEVVIVGDPESGSEWFLNEGCNACHSTGADKLVGPGFAGIYERAATRTGYSSSEDYIEASIRYPGEYIVEGYSNLMPASWEEAEKQEIADIIAYLKTLK
;
A
#
# COMPACT_ATOMS: atom_id res chain seq x y z
N MET A 1 -23.91 -41.81 -11.20
CA MET A 1 -24.40 -41.05 -10.02
C MET A 1 -25.80 -40.58 -10.35
N ASN A 2 -26.82 -41.02 -9.59
CA ASN A 2 -28.23 -40.89 -9.97
C ASN A 2 -28.71 -39.45 -9.80
N LYS A 3 -29.34 -38.84 -10.82
CA LYS A 3 -29.83 -37.44 -10.82
C LYS A 3 -30.67 -37.11 -9.59
N LYS A 4 -31.38 -38.09 -9.05
CA LYS A 4 -32.16 -37.95 -7.80
C LYS A 4 -31.30 -37.74 -6.55
N PHE A 5 -30.05 -38.25 -6.54
CA PHE A 5 -29.12 -38.10 -5.42
C PHE A 5 -28.48 -36.70 -5.38
N ILE A 6 -28.26 -36.12 -6.57
CA ILE A 6 -27.74 -34.76 -6.71
C ILE A 6 -28.76 -33.71 -6.25
N PHE A 7 -30.06 -33.95 -6.57
CA PHE A 7 -31.14 -33.07 -6.13
C PHE A 7 -31.33 -33.09 -4.59
N LEU A 8 -31.17 -34.27 -3.98
CA LEU A 8 -31.29 -34.39 -2.52
C LEU A 8 -30.16 -33.70 -1.77
N LEU A 9 -28.94 -33.76 -2.31
CA LEU A 9 -27.75 -33.06 -1.75
C LEU A 9 -27.90 -31.53 -1.89
N PHE A 10 -28.49 -31.05 -2.98
CA PHE A 10 -28.68 -29.60 -3.19
C PHE A 10 -29.75 -29.01 -2.26
N THR A 11 -30.82 -29.76 -1.95
CA THR A 11 -31.86 -29.31 -1.00
C THR A 11 -31.38 -29.28 0.43
N ILE A 12 -30.50 -30.22 0.84
CA ILE A 12 -29.92 -30.24 2.20
C ILE A 12 -28.92 -29.09 2.37
N LEU A 13 -28.16 -28.73 1.35
CA LEU A 13 -27.19 -27.62 1.44
C LEU A 13 -27.88 -26.26 1.54
N MET A 14 -29.08 -26.09 0.97
CA MET A 14 -29.81 -24.83 0.99
C MET A 14 -30.55 -24.54 2.30
N THR A 15 -30.78 -25.55 3.15
CA THR A 15 -31.50 -25.37 4.44
C THR A 15 -30.56 -24.96 5.60
N ILE A 16 -29.26 -25.04 5.43
CA ILE A 16 -28.28 -24.70 6.50
C ILE A 16 -27.88 -23.20 6.50
N SER A 17 -28.26 -22.44 5.46
CA SER A 17 -27.86 -21.03 5.31
C SER A 17 -28.77 -19.99 5.97
N LEU A 18 -29.78 -20.40 6.74
CA LEU A 18 -30.77 -19.46 7.31
C LEU A 18 -30.74 -19.29 8.83
N ILE A 19 -29.69 -19.75 9.51
CA ILE A 19 -29.58 -19.54 10.95
C ILE A 19 -28.24 -18.90 11.27
N SER A 20 -28.12 -17.59 11.06
CA SER A 20 -27.21 -16.73 11.84
C SER A 20 -27.52 -15.25 11.62
N CYS A 21 -28.71 -14.81 12.00
CA CYS A 21 -28.88 -13.41 12.41
C CYS A 21 -28.63 -13.38 13.92
N ARG A 22 -27.45 -12.98 14.33
CA ARG A 22 -27.13 -12.66 15.71
C ARG A 22 -27.54 -11.21 15.94
N GLU A 23 -28.60 -11.01 16.74
CA GLU A 23 -29.00 -9.68 17.20
C GLU A 23 -27.82 -9.02 17.92
N ILE A 24 -27.44 -7.85 17.43
CA ILE A 24 -26.58 -6.91 18.15
C ILE A 24 -27.52 -6.21 19.13
N THR A 25 -27.44 -6.58 20.39
CA THR A 25 -28.08 -5.85 21.47
C THR A 25 -27.38 -4.53 21.63
N ASP A 26 -28.07 -3.43 21.28
CA ASP A 26 -27.71 -2.05 21.64
C ASP A 26 -27.69 -1.96 23.17
N GLU A 27 -26.51 -1.90 23.74
CA GLU A 27 -26.29 -1.49 25.12
C GLU A 27 -26.30 0.03 25.17
N PRO A 28 -27.20 0.67 25.95
CA PRO A 28 -27.21 2.13 26.04
C PRO A 28 -25.96 2.62 26.75
N SER A 29 -25.15 3.37 26.02
CA SER A 29 -23.98 4.09 26.56
C SER A 29 -24.42 5.07 27.63
N GLU A 30 -24.07 4.82 28.87
CA GLU A 30 -24.22 5.77 29.97
C GLU A 30 -23.45 7.07 29.68
N PRO A 31 -24.01 8.24 30.03
CA PRO A 31 -23.31 9.51 29.83
C PRO A 31 -22.11 9.58 30.76
N VAL A 32 -20.91 9.71 30.18
CA VAL A 32 -19.69 9.96 30.92
C VAL A 32 -19.76 11.35 31.53
N VAL A 33 -20.06 11.42 32.83
CA VAL A 33 -20.02 12.67 33.59
C VAL A 33 -18.55 13.06 33.77
N PHE A 34 -18.13 14.08 33.05
CA PHE A 34 -16.81 14.71 33.20
C PHE A 34 -16.83 15.53 34.50
N ASN A 35 -16.22 15.04 35.56
CA ASN A 35 -16.03 15.76 36.80
C ASN A 35 -14.65 16.41 36.81
N PRO A 36 -14.52 17.75 36.71
CA PRO A 36 -13.23 18.42 36.76
C PRO A 36 -12.79 18.54 38.22
N THR A 37 -11.86 17.70 38.64
CA THR A 37 -11.17 17.90 39.92
C THR A 37 -9.98 18.82 39.71
N PRO A 38 -9.87 19.93 40.46
CA PRO A 38 -8.71 20.81 40.39
C PRO A 38 -7.62 20.33 41.36
N ALA A 39 -6.54 19.79 40.84
CA ALA A 39 -5.30 19.69 41.53
C ALA A 39 -4.15 19.69 40.53
N ALA A 40 -3.63 20.88 40.29
CA ALA A 40 -2.31 21.06 39.72
C ALA A 40 -1.28 20.37 40.67
N LYS A 41 -0.74 19.26 40.22
CA LYS A 41 0.49 18.70 40.79
C LYS A 41 1.39 18.41 39.61
N GLU A 42 2.43 19.21 39.58
CA GLU A 42 3.61 19.12 38.75
C GLU A 42 4.04 17.67 38.54
N MET A 43 3.67 17.11 37.36
CA MET A 43 4.25 15.84 36.88
C MET A 43 5.52 16.22 36.11
N VAL A 44 6.63 16.05 36.80
CA VAL A 44 7.95 15.91 36.20
C VAL A 44 7.83 14.97 35.01
N MET A 45 8.09 15.47 33.81
CA MET A 45 8.18 14.66 32.59
C MET A 45 9.32 13.64 32.78
N ALA A 46 8.96 12.43 33.13
CA ALA A 46 9.84 11.27 32.99
C ALA A 46 10.17 11.13 31.49
N GLY A 47 11.49 11.14 31.24
CA GLY A 47 12.10 11.24 29.92
C GLY A 47 11.37 10.45 28.83
N ALA A 48 10.97 11.15 27.79
CA ALA A 48 10.66 10.52 26.53
C ALA A 48 11.90 9.74 26.09
N ALA A 49 11.79 8.42 25.99
CA ALA A 49 12.82 7.62 25.38
C ALA A 49 13.10 8.20 23.98
N PRO A 50 14.36 8.30 23.56
CA PRO A 50 14.66 8.80 22.23
C PRO A 50 13.90 7.97 21.21
N VAL A 51 13.05 8.62 20.42
CA VAL A 51 12.43 7.99 19.24
C VAL A 51 13.60 7.71 18.31
N VAL A 52 14.04 6.47 18.25
CA VAL A 52 15.02 6.03 17.26
C VAL A 52 14.27 6.05 15.92
N GLU A 53 14.49 7.12 15.16
CA GLU A 53 14.04 7.17 13.78
C GLU A 53 14.80 6.09 13.02
N VAL A 54 14.09 5.02 12.66
CA VAL A 54 14.65 3.94 11.84
C VAL A 54 14.81 4.50 10.44
N VAL A 55 16.03 4.87 10.08
CA VAL A 55 16.36 5.26 8.70
C VAL A 55 16.32 3.99 7.84
N ILE A 56 15.33 3.89 6.98
CA ILE A 56 15.22 2.81 6.01
C ILE A 56 16.17 3.11 4.86
N VAL A 57 17.15 2.24 4.66
CA VAL A 57 18.11 2.32 3.56
C VAL A 57 17.74 1.28 2.53
N GLY A 58 17.47 1.69 1.29
CA GLY A 58 17.13 0.78 0.20
C GLY A 58 18.35 0.06 -0.36
N ASP A 59 18.18 -1.21 -0.70
CA ASP A 59 19.15 -2.06 -1.38
C ASP A 59 18.79 -2.20 -2.85
N PRO A 60 19.63 -1.74 -3.79
CA PRO A 60 19.34 -1.82 -5.23
C PRO A 60 19.31 -3.26 -5.77
N GLU A 61 20.00 -4.23 -5.16
CA GLU A 61 19.96 -5.64 -5.58
C GLU A 61 18.59 -6.24 -5.25
N SER A 62 18.15 -6.09 -4.01
CA SER A 62 16.79 -6.47 -3.57
C SER A 62 15.71 -5.76 -4.39
N GLY A 63 15.90 -4.49 -4.72
CA GLY A 63 14.99 -3.72 -5.57
C GLY A 63 14.93 -4.25 -7.01
N SER A 64 16.05 -4.71 -7.56
CA SER A 64 16.10 -5.35 -8.88
C SER A 64 15.34 -6.68 -8.90
N GLU A 65 15.48 -7.48 -7.85
CA GLU A 65 14.73 -8.73 -7.69
C GLU A 65 13.23 -8.47 -7.55
N TRP A 66 12.85 -7.49 -6.72
CA TRP A 66 11.46 -7.07 -6.57
C TRP A 66 10.85 -6.61 -7.90
N PHE A 67 11.58 -5.79 -8.68
CA PHE A 67 11.18 -5.33 -10.01
C PHE A 67 10.82 -6.49 -10.97
N LEU A 68 11.58 -7.56 -10.93
CA LEU A 68 11.35 -8.75 -11.75
C LEU A 68 10.20 -9.61 -11.22
N ASN A 69 10.17 -9.84 -9.91
CA ASN A 69 9.21 -10.71 -9.25
C ASN A 69 7.78 -10.15 -9.31
N GLU A 70 7.65 -8.82 -9.18
CA GLU A 70 6.38 -8.11 -9.28
C GLU A 70 5.94 -7.83 -10.73
N GLY A 71 6.77 -8.24 -11.71
CA GLY A 71 6.43 -8.15 -13.13
C GLY A 71 6.47 -6.74 -13.71
N CYS A 72 7.15 -5.79 -13.06
CA CYS A 72 7.28 -4.40 -13.52
C CYS A 72 7.86 -4.32 -14.94
N ASN A 73 8.78 -5.24 -15.27
CA ASN A 73 9.44 -5.37 -16.56
C ASN A 73 8.49 -5.73 -17.72
N ALA A 74 7.29 -6.23 -17.42
CA ALA A 74 6.28 -6.50 -18.45
C ALA A 74 5.75 -5.21 -19.11
N CYS A 75 5.75 -4.12 -18.35
CA CYS A 75 5.20 -2.83 -18.79
C CYS A 75 6.26 -1.73 -18.87
N HIS A 76 7.38 -1.84 -18.17
CA HIS A 76 8.44 -0.83 -18.10
C HIS A 76 9.77 -1.40 -18.58
N SER A 77 10.44 -0.70 -19.51
CA SER A 77 11.84 -1.00 -19.82
C SER A 77 12.77 -0.38 -18.78
N THR A 78 13.93 -0.98 -18.55
CA THR A 78 15.00 -0.39 -17.74
C THR A 78 15.77 0.69 -18.52
N GLY A 79 15.55 0.76 -19.84
CA GLY A 79 16.08 1.78 -20.75
C GLY A 79 15.11 2.94 -20.95
N ALA A 80 15.29 3.63 -22.09
CA ALA A 80 14.45 4.75 -22.51
C ALA A 80 13.22 4.33 -23.34
N ASP A 81 13.09 3.04 -23.66
CA ASP A 81 12.06 2.56 -24.57
C ASP A 81 10.67 2.71 -23.97
N LYS A 82 9.75 3.22 -24.79
CA LYS A 82 8.34 3.31 -24.45
C LYS A 82 7.69 1.93 -24.67
N LEU A 83 7.18 1.34 -23.59
CA LEU A 83 6.34 0.15 -23.63
C LEU A 83 4.88 0.53 -23.26
N VAL A 84 4.22 -0.28 -22.45
CA VAL A 84 2.90 0.06 -21.86
C VAL A 84 3.04 1.27 -20.93
N GLY A 85 4.10 1.26 -20.13
CA GLY A 85 4.54 2.37 -19.28
C GLY A 85 5.79 3.08 -19.80
N PRO A 86 6.20 4.17 -19.14
CA PRO A 86 7.46 4.87 -19.46
C PRO A 86 8.68 4.02 -19.15
N GLY A 87 9.74 4.18 -19.97
CA GLY A 87 11.05 3.60 -19.70
C GLY A 87 11.71 4.27 -18.49
N PHE A 88 12.54 3.52 -17.77
CA PHE A 88 13.11 3.95 -16.50
C PHE A 88 14.51 4.57 -16.57
N ALA A 89 15.16 4.60 -17.76
CA ALA A 89 16.42 5.35 -17.89
C ALA A 89 16.25 6.79 -17.39
N GLY A 90 17.04 7.19 -16.39
CA GLY A 90 16.99 8.52 -15.76
C GLY A 90 15.67 8.84 -15.05
N ILE A 91 14.91 7.84 -14.61
CA ILE A 91 13.60 8.06 -13.94
C ILE A 91 13.78 8.88 -12.68
N TYR A 92 14.83 8.64 -11.90
CA TYR A 92 15.03 9.32 -10.64
C TYR A 92 15.26 10.83 -10.82
N GLU A 93 16.04 11.21 -11.83
CA GLU A 93 16.28 12.61 -12.18
C GLU A 93 15.02 13.29 -12.74
N ARG A 94 14.24 12.57 -13.56
CA ARG A 94 12.95 13.09 -14.07
C ARG A 94 11.90 13.23 -12.97
N ALA A 95 11.93 12.35 -11.97
CA ALA A 95 11.04 12.41 -10.82
C ALA A 95 11.21 13.70 -10.03
N ALA A 96 12.44 14.20 -9.88
CA ALA A 96 12.73 15.45 -9.18
C ALA A 96 12.05 16.70 -9.79
N THR A 97 11.59 16.61 -11.04
CA THR A 97 10.90 17.71 -11.73
C THR A 97 9.38 17.63 -11.65
N ARG A 98 8.84 16.61 -10.97
CA ARG A 98 7.40 16.41 -10.87
C ARG A 98 6.77 17.35 -9.83
N THR A 99 5.79 18.14 -10.28
CA THR A 99 5.08 19.07 -9.41
C THR A 99 4.13 18.31 -8.48
N GLY A 100 4.02 18.78 -7.23
CA GLY A 100 3.14 18.18 -6.23
C GLY A 100 3.82 17.12 -5.33
N TYR A 101 5.11 16.85 -5.55
CA TYR A 101 5.90 15.90 -4.77
C TYR A 101 7.11 16.61 -4.15
N SER A 102 7.51 16.18 -2.97
CA SER A 102 8.59 16.81 -2.19
C SER A 102 9.97 16.34 -2.64
N SER A 103 10.06 15.15 -3.21
CA SER A 103 11.31 14.52 -3.66
C SER A 103 11.05 13.52 -4.81
N SER A 104 12.15 13.01 -5.39
CA SER A 104 12.07 11.91 -6.38
C SER A 104 11.49 10.63 -5.75
N GLU A 105 11.91 10.34 -4.52
CA GLU A 105 11.44 9.19 -3.76
C GLU A 105 9.94 9.27 -3.54
N ASP A 106 9.45 10.42 -3.10
CA ASP A 106 8.03 10.67 -2.84
C ASP A 106 7.17 10.46 -4.10
N TYR A 107 7.62 11.00 -5.25
CA TYR A 107 6.94 10.75 -6.52
C TYR A 107 6.95 9.28 -6.93
N ILE A 108 8.08 8.59 -6.80
CA ILE A 108 8.20 7.18 -7.21
C ILE A 108 7.35 6.29 -6.28
N GLU A 109 7.41 6.51 -4.97
CA GLU A 109 6.56 5.79 -4.01
C GLU A 109 5.07 6.00 -4.32
N ALA A 110 4.63 7.24 -4.49
CA ALA A 110 3.24 7.55 -4.83
C ALA A 110 2.82 6.90 -6.16
N SER A 111 3.69 6.91 -7.18
CA SER A 111 3.41 6.27 -8.47
C SER A 111 3.28 4.76 -8.39
N ILE A 112 3.94 4.10 -7.44
CA ILE A 112 3.82 2.66 -7.22
C ILE A 112 2.56 2.34 -6.42
N ARG A 113 2.31 3.05 -5.32
CA ARG A 113 1.17 2.81 -4.43
C ARG A 113 -0.17 3.25 -5.04
N TYR A 114 -0.15 4.41 -5.69
CA TYR A 114 -1.35 5.11 -6.18
C TYR A 114 -1.19 5.52 -7.65
N PRO A 115 -1.03 4.57 -8.59
CA PRO A 115 -0.65 4.86 -9.98
C PRO A 115 -1.66 5.73 -10.75
N GLY A 116 -2.88 5.86 -10.23
CA GLY A 116 -3.91 6.72 -10.79
C GLY A 116 -3.80 8.20 -10.42
N GLU A 117 -2.99 8.56 -9.40
CA GLU A 117 -2.88 9.95 -8.93
C GLU A 117 -2.11 10.85 -9.90
N TYR A 118 -1.08 10.29 -10.54
CA TYR A 118 -0.30 11.02 -11.53
C TYR A 118 -0.05 10.17 -12.77
N ILE A 119 -0.69 10.52 -13.87
CA ILE A 119 -0.50 9.83 -15.15
C ILE A 119 0.45 10.66 -16.01
N VAL A 120 1.59 10.05 -16.41
CA VAL A 120 2.55 10.69 -17.29
C VAL A 120 1.91 10.98 -18.65
N GLU A 121 2.10 12.19 -19.16
CA GLU A 121 1.56 12.59 -20.46
C GLU A 121 1.90 11.60 -21.57
N GLY A 122 0.92 11.23 -22.36
CA GLY A 122 1.06 10.26 -23.45
C GLY A 122 0.98 8.79 -23.02
N TYR A 123 0.59 8.52 -21.77
CA TYR A 123 0.29 7.17 -21.28
C TYR A 123 -1.14 7.08 -20.77
N SER A 124 -1.64 5.85 -20.62
CA SER A 124 -2.95 5.56 -20.04
C SER A 124 -2.78 5.02 -18.62
N ASN A 125 -3.83 5.14 -17.80
CA ASN A 125 -3.85 4.56 -16.46
C ASN A 125 -4.06 3.04 -16.54
N LEU A 126 -2.98 2.30 -16.82
CA LEU A 126 -2.97 0.84 -16.96
C LEU A 126 -2.10 0.14 -15.91
N MET A 127 -1.34 0.89 -15.11
CA MET A 127 -0.58 0.32 -14.02
C MET A 127 -1.53 -0.18 -12.94
N PRO A 128 -1.43 -1.45 -12.49
CA PRO A 128 -2.31 -1.98 -11.45
C PRO A 128 -1.98 -1.36 -10.10
N ALA A 129 -3.02 -1.12 -9.29
CA ALA A 129 -2.87 -0.63 -7.90
C ALA A 129 -2.71 -1.84 -6.94
N SER A 130 -1.69 -2.66 -7.16
CA SER A 130 -1.46 -3.90 -6.41
C SER A 130 -0.51 -3.72 -5.21
N TRP A 131 0.18 -2.58 -5.14
CA TRP A 131 1.28 -2.35 -4.18
C TRP A 131 0.99 -1.23 -3.16
N GLU A 132 -0.29 -0.90 -2.93
CA GLU A 132 -0.69 0.10 -1.94
C GLU A 132 -0.15 -0.24 -0.55
N GLU A 133 -0.22 -1.52 -0.17
CA GLU A 133 0.23 -2.03 1.13
C GLU A 133 1.65 -2.62 1.11
N ALA A 134 2.45 -2.37 0.06
CA ALA A 134 3.84 -2.84 0.01
C ALA A 134 4.64 -2.33 1.21
N GLU A 135 5.54 -3.18 1.73
CA GLU A 135 6.36 -2.83 2.88
C GLU A 135 7.29 -1.64 2.57
N LYS A 136 7.57 -0.84 3.58
CA LYS A 136 8.42 0.36 3.40
C LYS A 136 9.82 0.01 2.91
N GLN A 137 10.35 -1.15 3.31
CA GLN A 137 11.65 -1.62 2.86
C GLN A 137 11.62 -1.98 1.38
N GLU A 138 10.59 -2.67 0.90
CA GLU A 138 10.43 -3.02 -0.52
C GLU A 138 10.38 -1.75 -1.40
N ILE A 139 9.63 -0.74 -0.95
CA ILE A 139 9.58 0.56 -1.65
C ILE A 139 10.95 1.25 -1.64
N ALA A 140 11.68 1.22 -0.53
CA ALA A 140 13.02 1.80 -0.46
C ALA A 140 13.99 1.07 -1.40
N ASP A 141 13.92 -0.25 -1.47
CA ASP A 141 14.77 -1.10 -2.31
C ASP A 141 14.52 -0.83 -3.79
N ILE A 142 13.24 -0.81 -4.23
CA ILE A 142 12.92 -0.50 -5.64
C ILE A 142 13.34 0.92 -6.01
N ILE A 143 13.19 1.91 -5.14
CA ILE A 143 13.65 3.27 -5.39
C ILE A 143 15.18 3.30 -5.53
N ALA A 144 15.91 2.58 -4.66
CA ALA A 144 17.36 2.45 -4.76
C ALA A 144 17.80 1.83 -6.09
N TYR A 145 17.09 0.78 -6.56
CA TYR A 145 17.33 0.20 -7.88
C TYR A 145 17.05 1.18 -9.01
N LEU A 146 15.91 1.83 -9.03
CA LEU A 146 15.52 2.79 -10.07
C LEU A 146 16.51 3.97 -10.16
N LYS A 147 17.12 4.35 -9.05
CA LYS A 147 18.17 5.38 -8.99
C LYS A 147 19.46 4.98 -9.73
N THR A 148 19.70 3.69 -9.93
CA THR A 148 20.85 3.20 -10.70
C THR A 148 20.65 3.29 -12.21
N LEU A 149 19.41 3.38 -12.69
CA LEU A 149 19.07 3.39 -14.11
C LEU A 149 19.29 4.79 -14.73
N LYS A 150 20.30 4.92 -15.58
CA LYS A 150 20.73 6.19 -16.22
C LYS A 150 20.27 6.29 -17.66
#